data_297304a4b21ff8f30637d6084474f6e0
#
_entry.id   297304a4b21ff8f30637d6084474f6e0
#
_cell.length_a   1.000
_cell.length_b   1.000
_cell.length_c   1.000
_cell.angle_alpha   90.00
_cell.angle_beta   90.00
_cell.angle_gamma   90.00
#
_symmetry.space_group_name_H-M   'P 1'
#
loop_
_entity.id
_entity.type
_entity.pdbx_description
1 polymer ?
#
loop_
_entity_poly.entity_id
_entity_poly.type
_entity_poly.pdbx_seq_one_letter_code
_entity_poly.pdbx_strand_id
1 'polypeptide(L)'
;MSKNYNLPALSNEGSLGHYLQQIKKFPMLTEKQEINLAKKWRDEGDTSAAHALVTSHLRLVARIAMGYRGYGLPVTELISEGNIGLMQAVKKYDPDKGFRLATYAMWWIRAAIQEYVLKSWSLVKIGTTAAQKKLFFNLKKLKNRLSDYSEGSLKPHQVTEI
;
A
#
# COMPACT_ATOMS: atom_id res chain seq x y z
N MET A 1 28.03 6.69 -15.84
CA MET A 1 27.27 5.48 -16.19
C MET A 1 25.91 5.55 -15.54
N SER A 2 24.88 5.84 -16.33
CA SER A 2 23.50 5.84 -15.83
C SER A 2 23.10 4.40 -15.44
N LYS A 3 22.98 4.11 -14.15
CA LYS A 3 22.38 2.86 -13.70
C LYS A 3 20.89 2.94 -14.05
N ASN A 4 20.47 2.22 -15.09
CA ASN A 4 19.06 2.03 -15.41
C ASN A 4 18.41 1.28 -14.26
N TYR A 5 17.72 1.99 -13.39
CA TYR A 5 16.90 1.42 -12.33
C TYR A 5 15.58 0.95 -12.96
N ASN A 6 15.56 -0.29 -13.45
CA ASN A 6 14.33 -0.92 -13.92
C ASN A 6 13.42 -1.25 -12.74
N LEU A 7 12.54 -0.33 -12.38
CA LEU A 7 11.41 -0.67 -11.52
C LEU A 7 10.48 -1.63 -12.29
N PRO A 8 9.99 -2.69 -11.64
CA PRO A 8 9.04 -3.60 -12.27
C PRO A 8 7.78 -2.84 -12.67
N ALA A 9 7.47 -2.84 -13.97
CA ALA A 9 6.29 -2.17 -14.51
C ALA A 9 5.04 -3.04 -14.33
N LEU A 10 3.95 -2.41 -13.93
CA LEU A 10 2.62 -3.01 -13.87
C LEU A 10 1.92 -2.73 -15.20
N SER A 11 2.03 -3.63 -16.16
CA SER A 11 1.29 -3.55 -17.43
C SER A 11 0.40 -4.78 -17.60
N ASN A 12 -0.86 -4.58 -17.90
CA ASN A 12 -1.96 -5.52 -18.25
C ASN A 12 -2.00 -6.92 -17.60
N GLU A 13 -3.15 -7.56 -17.60
CA GLU A 13 -3.61 -8.71 -16.78
C GLU A 13 -2.71 -9.95 -16.66
N GLY A 14 -1.75 -10.17 -17.55
CA GLY A 14 -0.70 -11.19 -17.38
C GLY A 14 0.45 -10.78 -16.45
N SER A 15 0.52 -9.53 -16.06
CA SER A 15 1.69 -8.90 -15.44
C SER A 15 1.69 -8.90 -13.92
N LEU A 16 0.55 -9.06 -13.25
CA LEU A 16 0.53 -9.09 -11.77
C LEU A 16 1.36 -10.25 -11.22
N GLY A 17 1.21 -11.44 -11.79
CA GLY A 17 1.99 -12.62 -11.42
C GLY A 17 3.49 -12.40 -11.65
N HIS A 18 3.85 -11.85 -12.81
CA HIS A 18 5.23 -11.52 -13.15
C HIS A 18 5.80 -10.44 -12.22
N TYR A 19 5.03 -9.38 -11.96
CA TYR A 19 5.41 -8.34 -10.99
C TYR A 19 5.67 -8.93 -9.60
N LEU A 20 4.76 -9.78 -9.09
CA LEU A 20 4.92 -10.42 -7.79
C LEU A 20 6.14 -11.34 -7.72
N GLN A 21 6.51 -12.00 -8.84
CA GLN A 21 7.75 -12.77 -8.93
C GLN A 21 8.98 -11.86 -8.94
N GLN A 22 8.94 -10.73 -9.64
CA GLN A 22 10.05 -9.79 -9.68
C GLN A 22 10.33 -9.16 -8.32
N ILE A 23 9.30 -8.70 -7.61
CA ILE A 23 9.50 -8.09 -6.29
C ILE A 23 10.04 -9.06 -5.23
N LYS A 24 9.84 -10.38 -5.42
CA LYS A 24 10.43 -11.40 -4.55
C LYS A 24 11.95 -11.51 -4.68
N LYS A 25 12.52 -11.09 -5.80
CA LYS A 25 13.96 -11.14 -6.05
C LYS A 25 14.75 -10.08 -5.28
N PHE A 26 14.10 -9.00 -4.85
CA PHE A 26 14.77 -7.96 -4.08
C PHE A 26 15.08 -8.45 -2.65
N PRO A 27 16.31 -8.27 -2.17
CA PRO A 27 16.70 -8.70 -0.84
C PRO A 27 15.98 -7.88 0.23
N MET A 28 15.70 -8.52 1.36
CA MET A 28 15.22 -7.82 2.55
C MET A 28 16.40 -7.17 3.26
N LEU A 29 16.23 -5.92 3.68
CA LEU A 29 17.27 -5.19 4.39
C LEU A 29 17.27 -5.55 5.89
N THR A 30 18.47 -5.68 6.45
CA THR A 30 18.65 -5.70 7.89
C THR A 30 18.44 -4.30 8.46
N GLU A 31 18.18 -4.20 9.76
CA GLU A 31 17.97 -2.91 10.44
C GLU A 31 19.16 -1.95 10.24
N LYS A 32 20.39 -2.47 10.38
CA LYS A 32 21.61 -1.68 10.19
C LYS A 32 21.76 -1.15 8.76
N GLN A 33 21.43 -1.99 7.77
CA GLN A 33 21.45 -1.58 6.35
C GLN A 33 20.38 -0.53 6.07
N GLU A 34 19.18 -0.69 6.62
CA GLU A 34 18.05 0.24 6.47
C GLU A 34 18.42 1.63 7.03
N ILE A 35 19.00 1.69 8.25
CA ILE A 35 19.44 2.93 8.87
C ILE A 35 20.55 3.59 8.04
N ASN A 36 21.54 2.82 7.57
CA ASN A 36 22.65 3.35 6.77
C ASN A 36 22.15 3.95 5.45
N LEU A 37 21.28 3.23 4.73
CA LEU A 37 20.68 3.72 3.48
C LEU A 37 19.79 4.94 3.73
N ALA A 38 19.03 4.96 4.82
CA ALA A 38 18.20 6.10 5.17
C ALA A 38 19.02 7.36 5.48
N LYS A 39 20.15 7.21 6.18
CA LYS A 39 21.09 8.31 6.43
C LYS A 39 21.71 8.82 5.14
N LYS A 40 22.17 7.94 4.26
CA LYS A 40 22.71 8.34 2.94
C LYS A 40 21.68 9.10 2.12
N TRP A 41 20.44 8.65 2.11
CA TRP A 41 19.37 9.37 1.42
C TRP A 41 19.12 10.75 2.03
N ARG A 42 19.03 10.83 3.36
CA ARG A 42 18.72 12.09 4.07
C ARG A 42 19.85 13.11 3.96
N ASP A 43 21.10 12.66 4.18
CA ASP A 43 22.24 13.55 4.35
C ASP A 43 22.95 13.85 3.01
N GLU A 44 23.00 12.90 2.10
CA GLU A 44 23.71 13.00 0.81
C GLU A 44 22.75 13.12 -0.39
N GLY A 45 21.44 12.89 -0.20
CA GLY A 45 20.48 12.85 -1.30
C GLY A 45 20.71 11.68 -2.27
N ASP A 46 21.35 10.59 -1.81
CA ASP A 46 21.66 9.44 -2.68
C ASP A 46 20.40 8.74 -3.16
N THR A 47 20.05 8.97 -4.41
CA THR A 47 18.88 8.35 -5.06
C THR A 47 18.99 6.83 -5.14
N SER A 48 20.20 6.28 -5.18
CA SER A 48 20.42 4.83 -5.19
C SER A 48 20.04 4.20 -3.85
N ALA A 49 20.35 4.89 -2.75
CA ALA A 49 19.94 4.47 -1.41
C ALA A 49 18.43 4.53 -1.24
N ALA A 50 17.78 5.59 -1.71
CA ALA A 50 16.30 5.69 -1.71
C ALA A 50 15.66 4.57 -2.54
N HIS A 51 16.20 4.27 -3.70
CA HIS A 51 15.74 3.19 -4.56
C HIS A 51 15.86 1.82 -3.88
N ALA A 52 16.98 1.55 -3.21
CA ALA A 52 17.17 0.31 -2.45
C ALA A 52 16.15 0.16 -1.30
N LEU A 53 15.85 1.28 -0.59
CA LEU A 53 14.82 1.30 0.44
C LEU A 53 13.42 1.00 -0.13
N VAL A 54 13.05 1.61 -1.26
CA VAL A 54 11.75 1.36 -1.91
C VAL A 54 11.64 -0.08 -2.39
N THR A 55 12.63 -0.58 -3.15
CA THR A 55 12.56 -1.92 -3.75
C THR A 55 12.50 -3.04 -2.72
N SER A 56 13.19 -2.90 -1.60
CA SER A 56 13.14 -3.87 -0.49
C SER A 56 11.77 -3.96 0.19
N HIS A 57 10.94 -2.91 0.08
CA HIS A 57 9.62 -2.83 0.72
C HIS A 57 8.44 -3.02 -0.25
N LEU A 58 8.66 -3.27 -1.55
CA LEU A 58 7.58 -3.50 -2.52
C LEU A 58 6.68 -4.69 -2.14
N ARG A 59 7.25 -5.72 -1.51
CA ARG A 59 6.47 -6.87 -1.00
C ARG A 59 5.47 -6.48 0.09
N LEU A 60 5.82 -5.50 0.93
CA LEU A 60 4.93 -4.95 1.94
C LEU A 60 3.75 -4.22 1.27
N VAL A 61 4.02 -3.42 0.24
CA VAL A 61 2.97 -2.74 -0.54
C VAL A 61 2.00 -3.74 -1.15
N ALA A 62 2.51 -4.76 -1.85
CA ALA A 62 1.67 -5.78 -2.47
C ALA A 62 0.80 -6.51 -1.44
N ARG A 63 1.34 -6.86 -0.27
CA ARG A 63 0.58 -7.50 0.83
C ARG A 63 -0.54 -6.61 1.34
N ILE A 64 -0.28 -5.32 1.54
CA ILE A 64 -1.30 -4.37 2.01
C ILE A 64 -2.36 -4.17 0.94
N ALA A 65 -1.97 -3.96 -0.33
CA ALA A 65 -2.89 -3.77 -1.45
C ALA A 65 -3.82 -4.97 -1.65
N MET A 66 -3.31 -6.19 -1.49
CA MET A 66 -4.12 -7.41 -1.52
C MET A 66 -5.23 -7.43 -0.46
N GLY A 67 -5.03 -6.81 0.69
CA GLY A 67 -6.05 -6.66 1.74
C GLY A 67 -7.22 -5.75 1.35
N TYR A 68 -7.06 -4.94 0.29
CA TYR A 68 -8.12 -4.09 -0.26
C TYR A 68 -8.80 -4.68 -1.50
N ARG A 69 -8.60 -5.97 -1.77
CA ARG A 69 -9.42 -6.70 -2.74
C ARG A 69 -10.91 -6.57 -2.38
N GLY A 70 -11.78 -6.58 -3.36
CA GLY A 70 -13.21 -6.55 -3.11
C GLY A 70 -13.82 -5.15 -3.01
N TYR A 71 -13.02 -4.09 -3.19
CA TYR A 71 -13.55 -2.74 -3.38
C TYR A 71 -13.87 -2.42 -4.85
N GLY A 72 -13.81 -3.43 -5.75
CA GLY A 72 -14.11 -3.28 -7.17
C GLY A 72 -13.02 -2.58 -7.99
N LEU A 73 -11.83 -2.40 -7.43
CA LEU A 73 -10.71 -1.77 -8.09
C LEU A 73 -9.62 -2.79 -8.45
N PRO A 74 -8.91 -2.62 -9.58
CA PRO A 74 -7.81 -3.47 -9.97
C PRO A 74 -6.69 -3.46 -8.94
N VAL A 75 -6.18 -4.64 -8.55
CA VAL A 75 -5.10 -4.75 -7.56
C VAL A 75 -3.82 -4.05 -8.03
N THR A 76 -3.58 -4.02 -9.34
CA THR A 76 -2.45 -3.32 -9.95
C THR A 76 -2.46 -1.82 -9.64
N GLU A 77 -3.63 -1.19 -9.71
CA GLU A 77 -3.80 0.22 -9.38
C GLU A 77 -3.60 0.48 -7.88
N LEU A 78 -4.15 -0.41 -7.03
CA LEU A 78 -3.94 -0.34 -5.58
C LEU A 78 -2.46 -0.46 -5.21
N ILE A 79 -1.70 -1.31 -5.91
CA ILE A 79 -0.25 -1.42 -5.72
C ILE A 79 0.46 -0.14 -6.18
N SER A 80 0.07 0.43 -7.31
CA SER A 80 0.67 1.66 -7.83
C SER A 80 0.49 2.82 -6.85
N GLU A 81 -0.72 3.00 -6.32
CA GLU A 81 -0.99 4.01 -5.29
C GLU A 81 -0.26 3.72 -3.98
N GLY A 82 -0.19 2.46 -3.58
CA GLY A 82 0.60 2.03 -2.43
C GLY A 82 2.09 2.32 -2.59
N ASN A 83 2.64 2.19 -3.80
CA ASN A 83 4.03 2.54 -4.09
C ASN A 83 4.27 4.05 -3.97
N ILE A 84 3.31 4.89 -4.36
CA ILE A 84 3.39 6.34 -4.14
C ILE A 84 3.44 6.63 -2.64
N GLY A 85 2.59 5.99 -1.85
CA GLY A 85 2.63 6.09 -0.39
C GLY A 85 3.96 5.66 0.21
N LEU A 86 4.54 4.55 -0.28
CA LEU A 86 5.87 4.09 0.16
C LEU A 86 6.96 5.11 -0.17
N MET A 87 6.96 5.70 -1.37
CA MET A 87 7.94 6.73 -1.75
C MET A 87 7.84 7.97 -0.86
N GLN A 88 6.62 8.38 -0.50
CA GLN A 88 6.41 9.49 0.45
C GLN A 88 6.94 9.14 1.84
N ALA A 89 6.75 7.89 2.29
CA ALA A 89 7.30 7.42 3.55
C ALA A 89 8.82 7.48 3.56
N VAL A 90 9.49 6.99 2.50
CA VAL A 90 10.95 7.02 2.39
C VAL A 90 11.49 8.46 2.43
N LYS A 91 10.80 9.41 1.77
CA LYS A 91 11.19 10.83 1.79
C LYS A 91 11.14 11.47 3.18
N LYS A 92 10.20 11.01 4.02
CA LYS A 92 9.94 11.60 5.36
C LYS A 92 10.46 10.73 6.51
N TYR A 93 11.06 9.59 6.19
CA TYR A 93 11.55 8.67 7.20
C TYR A 93 12.79 9.23 7.91
N ASP A 94 12.74 9.19 9.22
CA ASP A 94 13.84 9.59 10.09
C ASP A 94 14.38 8.35 10.83
N PRO A 95 15.60 7.89 10.47
CA PRO A 95 16.18 6.70 11.08
C PRO A 95 16.57 6.89 12.54
N ASP A 96 16.73 8.13 13.01
CA ASP A 96 17.16 8.41 14.38
C ASP A 96 16.02 8.26 15.40
N LYS A 97 14.78 8.11 14.93
CA LYS A 97 13.59 7.85 15.79
C LYS A 97 13.48 6.41 16.30
N GLY A 98 14.35 5.51 15.89
CA GLY A 98 14.41 4.14 16.37
C GLY A 98 13.29 3.20 15.90
N PHE A 99 12.46 3.62 14.93
CA PHE A 99 11.43 2.77 14.34
C PHE A 99 11.88 2.23 12.99
N ARG A 100 11.43 1.01 12.66
CA ARG A 100 11.66 0.41 11.34
C ARG A 100 10.88 1.15 10.26
N LEU A 101 11.50 1.31 9.09
CA LEU A 101 10.83 1.89 7.92
C LEU A 101 9.52 1.17 7.58
N ALA A 102 9.49 -0.15 7.69
CA ALA A 102 8.29 -0.94 7.44
C ALA A 102 7.10 -0.50 8.30
N THR A 103 7.32 -0.22 9.59
CA THR A 103 6.26 0.24 10.52
C THR A 103 5.76 1.62 10.13
N TYR A 104 6.66 2.53 9.81
CA TYR A 104 6.32 3.90 9.39
C TYR A 104 5.64 3.92 8.01
N ALA A 105 6.18 3.20 7.05
CA ALA A 105 5.65 3.13 5.68
C ALA A 105 4.26 2.52 5.62
N MET A 106 3.92 1.58 6.50
CA MET A 106 2.61 0.95 6.54
C MET A 106 1.46 1.95 6.66
N TRP A 107 1.64 3.03 7.42
CA TRP A 107 0.65 4.11 7.56
C TRP A 107 0.47 4.89 6.26
N TRP A 108 1.58 5.25 5.61
CA TRP A 108 1.57 5.98 4.34
C TRP A 108 0.95 5.17 3.21
N ILE A 109 1.32 3.88 3.11
CA ILE A 109 0.79 2.96 2.10
C ILE A 109 -0.72 2.80 2.28
N ARG A 110 -1.19 2.56 3.50
CA ARG A 110 -2.62 2.45 3.79
C ARG A 110 -3.36 3.74 3.48
N ALA A 111 -2.82 4.88 3.87
CA ALA A 111 -3.45 6.18 3.61
C ALA A 111 -3.60 6.44 2.11
N ALA A 112 -2.56 6.18 1.31
CA ALA A 112 -2.60 6.35 -0.14
C ALA A 112 -3.63 5.43 -0.80
N ILE A 113 -3.63 4.14 -0.45
CA ILE A 113 -4.60 3.18 -0.99
C ILE A 113 -6.03 3.56 -0.59
N GLN A 114 -6.27 3.92 0.67
CA GLN A 114 -7.60 4.31 1.16
C GLN A 114 -8.10 5.58 0.48
N GLU A 115 -7.23 6.55 0.27
CA GLU A 115 -7.58 7.77 -0.45
C GLU A 115 -7.98 7.47 -1.89
N TYR A 116 -7.22 6.61 -2.56
CA TYR A 116 -7.53 6.16 -3.92
C TYR A 116 -8.87 5.40 -3.98
N VAL A 117 -9.09 4.46 -3.07
CA VAL A 117 -10.38 3.71 -2.98
C VAL A 117 -11.55 4.67 -2.85
N LEU A 118 -11.47 5.67 -1.95
CA LEU A 118 -12.56 6.62 -1.73
C LEU A 118 -12.81 7.54 -2.94
N LYS A 119 -11.78 7.85 -3.71
CA LYS A 119 -11.90 8.67 -4.93
C LYS A 119 -12.50 7.88 -6.10
N SER A 120 -12.15 6.61 -6.22
CA SER A 120 -12.43 5.80 -7.42
C SER A 120 -13.62 4.86 -7.27
N TRP A 121 -14.08 4.60 -6.04
CA TRP A 121 -15.15 3.63 -5.79
C TRP A 121 -16.53 4.10 -6.26
N SER A 122 -16.80 5.42 -6.29
CA SER A 122 -18.09 5.97 -6.70
C SER A 122 -17.92 7.34 -7.36
N LEU A 123 -18.77 7.62 -8.36
CA LEU A 123 -18.92 8.95 -8.97
C LEU A 123 -19.42 10.00 -7.96
N VAL A 124 -20.14 9.56 -6.91
CA VAL A 124 -20.58 10.42 -5.82
C VAL A 124 -19.53 10.42 -4.72
N LYS A 125 -19.00 11.60 -4.38
CA LYS A 125 -18.06 11.76 -3.27
C LYS A 125 -18.66 11.23 -1.98
N ILE A 126 -18.17 10.11 -1.51
CA ILE A 126 -18.42 9.64 -0.15
C ILE A 126 -17.75 10.63 0.79
N GLY A 127 -18.51 11.03 1.82
CA GLY A 127 -18.15 12.12 2.72
C GLY A 127 -16.68 12.19 3.15
N THR A 128 -16.22 13.41 3.33
CA THR A 128 -14.81 13.74 3.58
C THR A 128 -14.39 13.62 5.04
N THR A 129 -15.35 13.43 5.97
CA THR A 129 -15.03 13.38 7.40
C THR A 129 -14.36 12.06 7.80
N ALA A 130 -13.50 12.11 8.82
CA ALA A 130 -12.81 10.93 9.34
C ALA A 130 -13.77 9.85 9.82
N ALA A 131 -14.91 10.23 10.43
CA ALA A 131 -15.95 9.32 10.89
C ALA A 131 -16.61 8.55 9.74
N GLN A 132 -16.94 9.24 8.64
CA GLN A 132 -17.54 8.62 7.45
C GLN A 132 -16.56 7.68 6.75
N LYS A 133 -15.30 8.04 6.64
CA LYS A 133 -14.25 7.15 6.12
C LYS A 133 -14.10 5.88 6.96
N LYS A 134 -14.06 6.03 8.28
CA LYS A 134 -13.99 4.91 9.22
C LYS A 134 -15.21 3.98 9.09
N LEU A 135 -16.41 4.56 9.01
CA LEU A 135 -17.64 3.80 8.82
C LEU A 135 -17.62 2.99 7.52
N PHE A 136 -17.23 3.60 6.40
CA PHE A 136 -17.14 2.94 5.11
C PHE A 136 -16.24 1.70 5.14
N PHE A 137 -15.01 1.84 5.67
CA PHE A 137 -14.08 0.72 5.72
C PHE A 137 -14.51 -0.36 6.73
N ASN A 138 -15.08 0.03 7.87
CA ASN A 138 -15.58 -0.92 8.86
C ASN A 138 -16.78 -1.71 8.33
N LEU A 139 -17.75 -1.07 7.70
CA LEU A 139 -18.91 -1.72 7.11
C LEU A 139 -18.51 -2.77 6.08
N LYS A 140 -17.59 -2.42 5.17
CA LYS A 140 -17.08 -3.37 4.17
C LYS A 140 -16.35 -4.55 4.82
N LYS A 141 -15.54 -4.28 5.85
CA LYS A 141 -14.85 -5.34 6.61
C LYS A 141 -15.82 -6.29 7.29
N LEU A 142 -16.88 -5.76 7.89
CA LEU A 142 -17.93 -6.57 8.53
C LEU A 142 -18.71 -7.38 7.50
N LYS A 143 -19.13 -6.78 6.39
CA LYS A 143 -19.78 -7.50 5.29
C LYS A 143 -18.93 -8.69 4.79
N ASN A 144 -17.62 -8.48 4.61
CA ASN A 144 -16.73 -9.56 4.20
C ASN A 144 -16.59 -10.68 5.25
N ARG A 145 -16.67 -10.35 6.55
CA ARG A 145 -16.62 -11.35 7.64
C ARG A 145 -17.90 -12.18 7.71
N LEU A 146 -19.04 -11.57 7.44
CA LEU A 146 -20.34 -12.27 7.44
C LEU A 146 -20.51 -13.22 6.25
N SER A 147 -19.48 -13.33 5.40
CA SER A 147 -19.45 -14.25 4.23
C SER A 147 -20.65 -14.12 3.28
N ASP A 148 -21.34 -12.99 3.34
CA ASP A 148 -22.49 -12.75 2.47
C ASP A 148 -22.02 -12.10 1.17
N TYR A 149 -21.52 -12.95 0.27
CA TYR A 149 -21.09 -12.57 -1.06
C TYR A 149 -22.26 -12.36 -2.04
N SER A 150 -23.51 -12.50 -1.57
CA SER A 150 -24.68 -12.19 -2.39
C SER A 150 -24.72 -10.68 -2.67
N GLU A 151 -24.92 -10.30 -3.92
CA GLU A 151 -25.10 -8.90 -4.35
C GLU A 151 -26.43 -8.28 -3.84
N GLY A 152 -26.91 -8.71 -2.69
CA GLY A 152 -28.17 -8.29 -2.06
C GLY A 152 -27.97 -7.40 -0.83
N SER A 153 -29.06 -6.83 -0.34
CA SER A 153 -29.13 -6.15 0.95
C SER A 153 -28.85 -7.12 2.10
N LEU A 154 -28.20 -6.61 3.17
CA LEU A 154 -27.98 -7.39 4.39
C LEU A 154 -29.29 -7.95 4.95
N LYS A 155 -29.27 -9.21 5.39
CA LYS A 155 -30.44 -9.83 6.05
C LYS A 155 -30.65 -9.21 7.45
N PRO A 156 -31.90 -9.19 7.98
CA PRO A 156 -32.16 -8.55 9.27
C PRO A 156 -31.30 -9.02 10.44
N HIS A 157 -30.96 -10.31 10.52
CA HIS A 157 -30.08 -10.84 11.57
C HIS A 157 -28.62 -10.36 11.44
N GLN A 158 -28.18 -10.02 10.23
CA GLN A 158 -26.83 -9.51 9.97
C GLN A 158 -26.70 -8.02 10.32
N VAL A 159 -27.81 -7.29 10.32
CA VAL A 159 -27.85 -5.88 10.74
C VAL A 159 -27.68 -5.74 12.25
N THR A 160 -28.12 -6.74 13.03
CA THR A 160 -27.96 -6.75 14.49
C THR A 160 -26.53 -7.06 14.96
N GLU A 161 -25.68 -7.64 14.09
CA GLU A 161 -24.27 -7.94 14.40
C GLU A 161 -23.30 -6.80 14.04
N ILE A 162 -23.80 -5.75 13.39
CA ILE A 162 -23.03 -4.55 12.97
C ILE A 162 -23.18 -3.45 14.01
#